data_939279a90130b9052bf09101a827726b
#
_entry.id   939279a90130b9052bf09101a827726b
#
_cell.length_a   1.000
_cell.length_b   1.000
_cell.length_c   1.000
_cell.angle_alpha   90.00
_cell.angle_beta   90.00
_cell.angle_gamma   90.00
#
_symmetry.space_group_name_H-M   'P 1'
#
loop_
_entity.id
_entity.type
_entity.pdbx_description
1 polymer ?
#
loop_
_entity_poly.entity_id
_entity_poly.type
_entity_poly.pdbx_seq_one_letter_code
_entity_poly.pdbx_strand_id
1 'polypeptide(L)'
;MLKKLIIKKFTVFTQADFEFSPGLNILVGENGTGKSHVLKIIYALIAENNAQTRKQGIRPISKESVTGVMVDYANKLVNVFRADSVKSLMRVDKSSSFTGGAYLSFKDSRFDCSFTHRRPYEGVTSFTPDPPGEWMPVTVAFIPTRELLTIYPGFASLYETRYLKFEETYYDTCLLLGEPLLKKPMADLLLILESAMNGKTELDRDRFYFVTTEQGKIEMHMVAEGIRKLAMLAQLIAVGALQKGGYLFWDEPEANLNPRLIKVVASVIHELSKMEIQIFIATHSLFLLRELEVLQGAEKKALPQRYFALTKSNGGVELEQGDSIEDINTLVVLDEELLQSDRYMALES
;
A
#
# COMPACT_ATOMS: atom_id res chain seq x y z
N MET A 1 0.17 -5.71 -14.43
CA MET A 1 0.35 -6.41 -13.13
C MET A 1 1.83 -6.56 -12.86
N LEU A 2 2.27 -6.14 -11.67
CA LEU A 2 3.63 -6.30 -11.17
C LEU A 2 3.92 -7.77 -10.91
N LYS A 3 5.08 -8.27 -11.36
CA LYS A 3 5.54 -9.65 -11.14
C LYS A 3 6.64 -9.75 -10.10
N LYS A 4 7.58 -8.82 -10.13
CA LYS A 4 8.78 -8.93 -9.32
C LYS A 4 9.27 -7.56 -8.83
N LEU A 5 9.79 -7.53 -7.60
CA LEU A 5 10.56 -6.43 -7.05
C LEU A 5 11.91 -6.98 -6.56
N ILE A 6 12.98 -6.40 -7.04
CA ILE A 6 14.33 -6.63 -6.51
C ILE A 6 14.78 -5.38 -5.79
N ILE A 7 15.12 -5.52 -4.53
CA ILE A 7 15.67 -4.45 -3.70
C ILE A 7 17.14 -4.76 -3.40
N LYS A 8 18.01 -3.74 -3.52
CA LYS A 8 19.42 -3.84 -3.13
C LYS A 8 19.83 -2.63 -2.32
N LYS A 9 20.39 -2.86 -1.13
CA LYS A 9 20.94 -1.84 -0.21
C LYS A 9 20.00 -0.64 -0.01
N PHE A 10 18.72 -0.91 0.26
CA PHE A 10 17.68 0.09 0.42
C PHE A 10 16.98 -0.10 1.76
N THR A 11 16.91 0.95 2.55
CA THR A 11 16.34 0.99 3.91
C THR A 11 16.88 -0.15 4.79
N VAL A 12 16.04 -1.11 5.19
CA VAL A 12 16.43 -2.24 6.05
C VAL A 12 16.98 -3.43 5.24
N PHE A 13 16.79 -3.45 3.93
CA PHE A 13 17.16 -4.57 3.06
C PHE A 13 18.60 -4.46 2.58
N THR A 14 19.36 -5.54 2.75
CA THR A 14 20.64 -5.74 2.05
C THR A 14 20.39 -6.17 0.61
N GLN A 15 19.56 -7.19 0.43
CA GLN A 15 18.99 -7.66 -0.82
C GLN A 15 17.70 -8.42 -0.51
N ALA A 16 16.68 -8.23 -1.35
CA ALA A 16 15.45 -9.01 -1.29
C ALA A 16 14.82 -9.09 -2.69
N ASP A 17 14.33 -10.29 -3.03
CA ASP A 17 13.72 -10.61 -4.31
C ASP A 17 12.29 -11.10 -4.08
N PHE A 18 11.30 -10.24 -4.34
CA PHE A 18 9.88 -10.54 -4.18
C PHE A 18 9.28 -10.98 -5.51
N GLU A 19 8.54 -12.08 -5.51
CA GLU A 19 7.76 -12.56 -6.65
C GLU A 19 6.28 -12.47 -6.33
N PHE A 20 5.53 -11.61 -7.02
CA PHE A 20 4.17 -11.25 -6.67
C PHE A 20 3.11 -12.07 -7.41
N SER A 21 2.03 -12.35 -6.69
CA SER A 21 0.77 -12.82 -7.25
C SER A 21 0.05 -11.70 -8.01
N PRO A 22 -0.68 -11.99 -9.09
CA PRO A 22 -1.50 -10.99 -9.77
C PRO A 22 -2.73 -10.53 -8.96
N GLY A 23 -3.07 -11.21 -7.86
CA GLY A 23 -4.17 -10.88 -6.95
C GLY A 23 -3.66 -10.30 -5.64
N LEU A 24 -3.82 -11.04 -4.55
CA LEU A 24 -3.51 -10.60 -3.20
C LEU A 24 -2.07 -10.95 -2.81
N ASN A 25 -1.34 -9.95 -2.27
CA ASN A 25 0.03 -10.08 -1.78
C ASN A 25 0.06 -9.60 -0.32
N ILE A 26 0.45 -10.48 0.59
CA ILE A 26 0.34 -10.28 2.04
C ILE A 26 1.74 -10.27 2.64
N LEU A 27 2.18 -9.13 3.15
CA LEU A 27 3.45 -8.98 3.85
C LEU A 27 3.22 -9.10 5.36
N VAL A 28 3.89 -10.05 5.99
CA VAL A 28 3.82 -10.30 7.43
C VAL A 28 5.20 -10.16 8.08
N GLY A 29 5.24 -9.93 9.37
CA GLY A 29 6.49 -9.84 10.13
C GLY A 29 6.41 -8.80 11.25
N GLU A 30 7.45 -8.76 12.08
CA GLU A 30 7.58 -7.82 13.18
C GLU A 30 7.67 -6.35 12.75
N ASN A 31 7.52 -5.46 13.74
CA ASN A 31 7.75 -4.03 13.51
C ASN A 31 9.21 -3.77 13.14
N GLY A 32 9.40 -2.90 12.13
CA GLY A 32 10.73 -2.51 11.65
C GLY A 32 11.37 -3.52 10.69
N THR A 33 10.66 -4.55 10.19
CA THR A 33 11.16 -5.47 9.16
C THR A 33 11.03 -4.93 7.74
N GLY A 34 10.40 -3.76 7.56
CA GLY A 34 10.32 -3.09 6.26
C GLY A 34 9.07 -3.40 5.44
N LYS A 35 8.01 -3.99 6.02
CA LYS A 35 6.71 -4.22 5.35
C LYS A 35 6.22 -2.95 4.64
N SER A 36 6.04 -1.86 5.38
CA SER A 36 5.61 -0.57 4.83
C SER A 36 6.59 0.00 3.81
N HIS A 37 7.90 -0.30 3.94
CA HIS A 37 8.90 0.13 2.97
C HIS A 37 8.73 -0.57 1.62
N VAL A 38 8.34 -1.86 1.61
CA VAL A 38 8.02 -2.59 0.38
C VAL A 38 6.78 -1.98 -0.28
N LEU A 39 5.71 -1.72 0.48
CA LEU A 39 4.53 -1.04 -0.05
C LEU A 39 4.88 0.32 -0.66
N LYS A 40 5.61 1.14 0.08
CA LYS A 40 5.97 2.51 -0.30
C LYS A 40 6.85 2.59 -1.54
N ILE A 41 7.84 1.69 -1.68
CA ILE A 41 8.73 1.71 -2.86
C ILE A 41 7.97 1.32 -4.12
N ILE A 42 7.13 0.29 -4.06
CA ILE A 42 6.31 -0.12 -5.20
C ILE A 42 5.33 1.00 -5.55
N TYR A 43 4.63 1.53 -4.54
CA TYR A 43 3.69 2.62 -4.72
C TYR A 43 4.35 3.85 -5.35
N ALA A 44 5.48 4.32 -4.82
CA ALA A 44 6.16 5.52 -5.31
C ALA A 44 6.51 5.40 -6.80
N LEU A 45 7.03 4.25 -7.23
CA LEU A 45 7.43 4.03 -8.61
C LEU A 45 6.21 3.92 -9.55
N ILE A 46 5.15 3.21 -9.15
CA ILE A 46 3.93 3.08 -9.96
C ILE A 46 3.15 4.40 -10.01
N ALA A 47 3.02 5.10 -8.87
CA ALA A 47 2.30 6.37 -8.79
C ALA A 47 2.98 7.45 -9.65
N GLU A 48 4.32 7.54 -9.62
CA GLU A 48 5.04 8.48 -10.46
C GLU A 48 4.92 8.11 -11.94
N ASN A 49 5.01 6.83 -12.30
CA ASN A 49 4.78 6.38 -13.67
C ASN A 49 3.38 6.83 -14.18
N ASN A 50 2.35 6.65 -13.35
CA ASN A 50 1.00 7.11 -13.67
C ASN A 50 0.90 8.65 -13.78
N ALA A 51 1.59 9.39 -12.90
CA ALA A 51 1.62 10.85 -12.95
C ALA A 51 2.28 11.35 -14.25
N GLN A 52 3.36 10.71 -14.69
CA GLN A 52 3.99 11.00 -15.99
C GLN A 52 3.06 10.71 -17.16
N THR A 53 2.26 9.64 -17.10
CA THR A 53 1.21 9.35 -18.10
C THR A 53 0.23 10.51 -18.23
N ARG A 54 -0.21 11.08 -17.11
CA ARG A 54 -1.14 12.23 -17.09
C ARG A 54 -0.51 13.51 -17.63
N LYS A 55 0.78 13.75 -17.35
CA LYS A 55 1.52 14.94 -17.80
C LYS A 55 1.85 14.91 -19.29
N GLN A 56 2.27 13.76 -19.82
CA GLN A 56 2.91 13.65 -21.14
C GLN A 56 2.15 12.76 -22.13
N GLY A 57 1.08 12.07 -21.68
CA GLY A 57 0.41 11.02 -22.47
C GLY A 57 1.25 9.74 -22.56
N ILE A 58 0.76 8.75 -23.32
CA ILE A 58 1.42 7.43 -23.50
C ILE A 58 2.57 7.53 -24.53
N ARG A 59 3.34 8.61 -24.55
CA ARG A 59 4.42 8.79 -25.53
C ARG A 59 5.78 8.48 -24.90
N PRO A 60 6.73 7.92 -25.68
CA PRO A 60 8.10 7.75 -25.24
C PRO A 60 8.70 9.12 -24.89
N ILE A 61 9.50 9.15 -23.83
CA ILE A 61 10.18 10.38 -23.39
C ILE A 61 11.30 10.71 -24.36
N SER A 62 11.43 12.00 -24.70
CA SER A 62 12.63 12.47 -25.40
C SER A 62 13.84 12.38 -24.48
N LYS A 63 15.02 12.13 -25.03
CA LYS A 63 16.29 12.08 -24.26
C LYS A 63 16.53 13.34 -23.42
N GLU A 64 16.04 14.48 -23.86
CA GLU A 64 16.16 15.78 -23.18
C GLU A 64 15.32 15.85 -21.89
N SER A 65 14.24 15.07 -21.81
CA SER A 65 13.34 15.04 -20.65
C SER A 65 13.77 14.04 -19.56
N VAL A 66 14.76 13.17 -19.81
CA VAL A 66 15.16 12.10 -18.87
C VAL A 66 15.61 12.65 -17.51
N THR A 67 16.37 13.75 -17.50
CA THR A 67 16.84 14.37 -16.25
C THR A 67 15.68 14.86 -15.41
N GLY A 68 14.65 15.49 -16.01
CA GLY A 68 13.46 15.93 -15.31
C GLY A 68 12.68 14.77 -14.68
N VAL A 69 12.52 13.68 -15.43
CA VAL A 69 11.86 12.46 -14.95
C VAL A 69 12.62 11.85 -13.78
N MET A 70 13.95 11.76 -13.83
CA MET A 70 14.77 11.27 -12.70
C MET A 70 14.56 12.11 -11.44
N VAL A 71 14.44 13.43 -11.58
CA VAL A 71 14.15 14.33 -10.47
C VAL A 71 12.74 14.07 -9.90
N ASP A 72 11.72 13.89 -10.75
CA ASP A 72 10.35 13.60 -10.33
C ASP A 72 10.30 12.28 -9.52
N TYR A 73 10.94 11.21 -9.99
CA TYR A 73 11.04 9.94 -9.25
C TYR A 73 11.81 10.07 -7.93
N ALA A 74 12.89 10.83 -7.92
CA ALA A 74 13.65 11.10 -6.70
C ALA A 74 12.80 11.85 -5.67
N ASN A 75 12.07 12.88 -6.11
CA ASN A 75 11.15 13.65 -5.27
C ASN A 75 10.01 12.76 -4.74
N LYS A 76 9.40 11.93 -5.60
CA LYS A 76 8.34 11.00 -5.17
C LYS A 76 8.84 10.04 -4.10
N LEU A 77 10.00 9.44 -4.27
CA LEU A 77 10.62 8.57 -3.25
C LEU A 77 10.86 9.32 -1.93
N VAL A 78 11.50 10.49 -2.00
CA VAL A 78 11.78 11.33 -0.81
C VAL A 78 10.49 11.69 -0.08
N ASN A 79 9.47 12.11 -0.79
CA ASN A 79 8.20 12.56 -0.21
C ASN A 79 7.38 11.40 0.38
N VAL A 80 7.29 10.25 -0.31
CA VAL A 80 6.57 9.07 0.15
C VAL A 80 7.23 8.46 1.40
N PHE A 81 8.56 8.45 1.48
CA PHE A 81 9.29 7.97 2.65
C PHE A 81 9.51 9.04 3.72
N ARG A 82 9.26 10.29 3.40
CA ARG A 82 9.58 11.46 4.24
C ARG A 82 11.05 11.53 4.63
N ALA A 83 11.91 11.20 3.68
CA ALA A 83 13.35 11.18 3.83
C ALA A 83 13.97 12.56 3.52
N ASP A 84 15.19 12.82 4.00
CA ASP A 84 15.92 14.05 3.65
C ASP A 84 16.43 14.02 2.20
N SER A 85 16.77 12.85 1.71
CA SER A 85 17.24 12.63 0.33
C SER A 85 17.13 11.16 -0.06
N VAL A 86 17.29 10.83 -1.35
CA VAL A 86 17.37 9.42 -1.81
C VAL A 86 18.56 8.70 -1.16
N LYS A 87 19.64 9.40 -0.89
CA LYS A 87 20.85 8.87 -0.21
C LYS A 87 20.52 8.36 1.20
N SER A 88 19.65 9.05 1.95
CA SER A 88 19.25 8.63 3.29
C SER A 88 18.39 7.36 3.30
N LEU A 89 17.78 7.00 2.16
CA LEU A 89 17.06 5.74 1.98
C LEU A 89 18.01 4.56 1.72
N MET A 90 19.26 4.82 1.40
CA MET A 90 20.23 3.76 1.10
C MET A 90 20.80 3.18 2.39
N ARG A 91 20.80 1.85 2.48
CA ARG A 91 21.42 1.14 3.60
C ARG A 91 22.92 1.45 3.66
N VAL A 92 23.38 1.90 4.83
CA VAL A 92 24.80 2.18 5.04
C VAL A 92 25.57 0.87 5.16
N ASP A 93 26.58 0.70 4.31
CA ASP A 93 27.55 -0.38 4.34
C ASP A 93 28.95 0.18 4.62
N LYS A 94 29.85 -0.63 5.15
CA LYS A 94 31.24 -0.24 5.46
C LYS A 94 32.07 0.11 4.21
N SER A 95 31.56 -0.23 3.00
CA SER A 95 32.24 0.11 1.73
C SER A 95 32.03 1.58 1.36
N SER A 96 33.11 2.24 0.94
CA SER A 96 33.10 3.67 0.57
C SER A 96 32.32 3.97 -0.71
N SER A 97 32.15 2.99 -1.60
CA SER A 97 31.38 3.13 -2.84
C SER A 97 30.41 1.95 -2.99
N PHE A 98 29.11 2.23 -3.06
CA PHE A 98 28.13 1.22 -3.36
C PHE A 98 26.97 1.78 -4.20
N THR A 99 26.33 0.88 -4.92
CA THR A 99 25.09 1.15 -5.65
C THR A 99 23.93 0.42 -4.97
N GLY A 100 22.89 1.15 -4.64
CA GLY A 100 21.64 0.62 -4.11
C GLY A 100 20.46 1.07 -4.96
N GLY A 101 19.29 0.44 -4.79
CA GLY A 101 18.11 0.81 -5.52
C GLY A 101 17.06 -0.30 -5.59
N ALA A 102 16.14 -0.17 -6.54
CA ALA A 102 15.11 -1.16 -6.78
C ALA A 102 14.82 -1.36 -8.27
N TYR A 103 14.37 -2.56 -8.60
CA TYR A 103 13.91 -2.94 -9.93
C TYR A 103 12.53 -3.57 -9.85
N LEU A 104 11.57 -3.06 -10.62
CA LEU A 104 10.23 -3.59 -10.79
C LEU A 104 10.11 -4.24 -12.17
N SER A 105 9.63 -5.48 -12.20
CA SER A 105 9.28 -6.18 -13.43
C SER A 105 7.79 -6.48 -13.50
N PHE A 106 7.18 -6.17 -14.63
CA PHE A 106 5.74 -6.31 -14.87
C PHE A 106 5.43 -7.47 -15.81
N LYS A 107 4.16 -7.85 -15.90
CA LYS A 107 3.69 -8.85 -16.89
C LYS A 107 4.00 -8.38 -18.32
N ASP A 108 3.89 -7.09 -18.57
CA ASP A 108 4.32 -6.45 -19.79
C ASP A 108 5.65 -5.72 -19.50
N SER A 109 6.73 -6.24 -20.06
CA SER A 109 8.09 -5.74 -19.81
C SER A 109 8.32 -4.31 -20.32
N ARG A 110 7.42 -3.76 -21.13
CA ARG A 110 7.47 -2.36 -21.56
C ARG A 110 7.37 -1.38 -20.37
N PHE A 111 6.78 -1.84 -19.27
CA PHE A 111 6.62 -1.06 -18.04
C PHE A 111 7.68 -1.36 -16.98
N ASP A 112 8.61 -2.26 -17.26
CA ASP A 112 9.71 -2.55 -16.33
C ASP A 112 10.47 -1.26 -16.02
N CYS A 113 10.74 -1.02 -14.75
CA CYS A 113 11.46 0.16 -14.33
C CYS A 113 12.41 -0.13 -13.17
N SER A 114 13.49 0.63 -13.10
CA SER A 114 14.40 0.59 -11.97
C SER A 114 14.97 1.96 -11.68
N PHE A 115 15.36 2.17 -10.44
CA PHE A 115 16.23 3.29 -10.11
C PHE A 115 17.47 2.78 -9.39
N THR A 116 18.57 3.47 -9.57
CA THR A 116 19.79 3.24 -8.81
C THR A 116 20.30 4.53 -8.21
N HIS A 117 20.91 4.41 -7.04
CA HIS A 117 21.63 5.47 -6.38
C HIS A 117 23.08 5.01 -6.17
N ARG A 118 24.02 5.88 -6.49
CA ARG A 118 25.46 5.65 -6.30
C ARG A 118 26.06 6.78 -5.47
N ARG A 119 26.71 6.46 -4.38
CA ARG A 119 27.47 7.47 -3.61
C ARG A 119 28.60 8.09 -4.44
N PRO A 120 28.94 9.36 -4.25
CA PRO A 120 28.47 10.28 -3.19
C PRO A 120 27.23 11.12 -3.57
N TYR A 121 26.57 10.86 -4.66
CA TYR A 121 25.43 11.65 -5.14
C TYR A 121 24.27 11.67 -4.15
N GLU A 122 23.41 12.70 -4.18
CA GLU A 122 22.26 12.85 -3.29
C GLU A 122 20.95 12.27 -3.86
N GLY A 123 20.81 12.30 -5.19
CA GLY A 123 19.59 11.87 -5.90
C GLY A 123 19.70 10.50 -6.55
N VAL A 124 18.74 10.19 -7.42
CA VAL A 124 18.78 9.03 -8.30
C VAL A 124 19.88 9.22 -9.33
N THR A 125 20.75 8.25 -9.51
CA THR A 125 21.88 8.31 -10.44
C THR A 125 21.60 7.66 -11.80
N SER A 126 20.64 6.76 -11.86
CA SER A 126 20.10 6.25 -13.11
C SER A 126 18.67 5.76 -12.94
N PHE A 127 17.92 5.81 -14.02
CA PHE A 127 16.57 5.27 -14.14
C PHE A 127 16.49 4.42 -15.40
N THR A 128 15.87 3.25 -15.32
CA THR A 128 15.74 2.30 -16.44
C THR A 128 14.27 1.89 -16.56
N PRO A 129 13.68 1.75 -17.75
CA PRO A 129 14.33 1.94 -19.05
C PRO A 129 14.72 3.40 -19.29
N ASP A 130 15.74 3.60 -20.12
CA ASP A 130 16.26 4.92 -20.51
C ASP A 130 16.08 5.11 -22.04
N PRO A 131 15.10 5.90 -22.49
CA PRO A 131 13.91 6.40 -21.77
C PRO A 131 12.92 5.27 -21.47
N PRO A 132 12.00 5.44 -20.52
CA PRO A 132 10.92 4.47 -20.29
C PRO A 132 10.17 4.21 -21.60
N GLY A 133 9.93 2.93 -21.92
CA GLY A 133 9.31 2.56 -23.18
C GLY A 133 7.90 3.14 -23.31
N GLU A 134 7.08 3.01 -22.28
CA GLU A 134 5.72 3.53 -22.21
C GLU A 134 5.35 3.84 -20.75
N TRP A 135 4.43 4.80 -20.56
CA TRP A 135 3.83 5.09 -19.27
C TRP A 135 2.60 4.22 -19.03
N MET A 136 2.38 3.80 -17.79
CA MET A 136 1.29 2.90 -17.41
C MET A 136 0.06 3.69 -16.94
N PRO A 137 -1.02 3.76 -17.74
CA PRO A 137 -2.27 4.39 -17.31
C PRO A 137 -3.05 3.43 -16.39
N VAL A 138 -2.76 3.46 -15.09
CA VAL A 138 -3.42 2.61 -14.10
C VAL A 138 -3.96 3.43 -12.94
N THR A 139 -4.99 2.94 -12.27
CA THR A 139 -5.37 3.47 -10.96
C THR A 139 -4.42 2.91 -9.90
N VAL A 140 -3.99 3.77 -9.01
CA VAL A 140 -3.16 3.38 -7.88
C VAL A 140 -3.62 4.11 -6.62
N ALA A 141 -3.88 3.37 -5.56
CA ALA A 141 -4.27 3.93 -4.28
C ALA A 141 -3.38 3.38 -3.16
N PHE A 142 -2.99 4.24 -2.25
CA PHE A 142 -2.32 3.88 -1.00
C PHE A 142 -3.24 4.23 0.16
N ILE A 143 -3.62 3.24 0.96
CA ILE A 143 -4.38 3.47 2.19
C ILE A 143 -3.40 3.40 3.35
N PRO A 144 -3.10 4.55 4.01
CA PRO A 144 -2.24 4.56 5.17
C PRO A 144 -2.94 3.94 6.38
N THR A 145 -2.17 3.65 7.43
CA THR A 145 -2.69 3.07 8.68
C THR A 145 -3.82 3.90 9.30
N ARG A 146 -3.71 5.24 9.21
CA ARG A 146 -4.72 6.18 9.75
C ARG A 146 -5.76 6.56 8.71
N GLU A 147 -6.98 6.82 9.16
CA GLU A 147 -8.02 7.41 8.34
C GLU A 147 -7.74 8.90 8.07
N LEU A 148 -8.20 9.40 6.93
CA LEU A 148 -7.92 10.76 6.48
C LEU A 148 -9.15 11.66 6.36
N LEU A 149 -10.35 11.13 6.60
CA LEU A 149 -11.60 11.89 6.44
C LEU A 149 -11.68 13.09 7.40
N THR A 150 -11.06 12.96 8.58
CA THR A 150 -11.03 14.03 9.59
C THR A 150 -10.06 15.15 9.25
N ILE A 151 -8.97 14.86 8.58
CA ILE A 151 -7.96 15.87 8.20
C ILE A 151 -8.17 16.40 6.78
N TYR A 152 -9.02 15.76 5.98
CA TYR A 152 -9.27 16.10 4.57
C TYR A 152 -9.54 17.59 4.33
N PRO A 153 -10.37 18.28 5.15
CA PRO A 153 -10.64 19.69 4.93
C PRO A 153 -9.37 20.54 4.91
N GLY A 154 -9.01 21.05 3.73
CA GLY A 154 -7.87 21.92 3.53
C GLY A 154 -6.48 21.23 3.59
N PHE A 155 -6.39 19.93 3.87
CA PHE A 155 -5.09 19.24 3.99
C PHE A 155 -4.27 19.30 2.71
N ALA A 156 -4.89 19.04 1.54
CA ALA A 156 -4.19 19.08 0.26
C ALA A 156 -3.61 20.47 -0.02
N SER A 157 -4.40 21.52 0.16
CA SER A 157 -3.95 22.91 0.00
C SER A 157 -2.85 23.30 0.97
N LEU A 158 -2.94 22.86 2.22
CA LEU A 158 -1.88 23.09 3.22
C LEU A 158 -0.60 22.31 2.89
N TYR A 159 -0.71 21.09 2.37
CA TYR A 159 0.44 20.30 1.94
C TYR A 159 1.21 20.98 0.80
N GLU A 160 0.51 21.55 -0.18
CA GLU A 160 1.10 22.26 -1.33
C GLU A 160 1.71 23.61 -0.94
N THR A 161 1.05 24.37 -0.07
CA THR A 161 1.43 25.75 0.25
C THR A 161 2.33 25.89 1.47
N ARG A 162 2.38 24.86 2.34
CA ARG A 162 3.16 24.83 3.57
C ARG A 162 3.94 23.52 3.61
N TYR A 163 5.17 23.57 4.11
CA TYR A 163 6.00 22.39 4.24
C TYR A 163 5.49 21.51 5.41
N LEU A 164 4.44 20.72 5.17
CA LEU A 164 3.91 19.79 6.14
C LEU A 164 4.78 18.54 6.21
N LYS A 165 5.05 18.08 7.46
CA LYS A 165 5.85 16.88 7.72
C LYS A 165 5.00 15.59 7.65
N PHE A 166 4.15 15.45 6.65
CA PHE A 166 3.41 14.24 6.34
C PHE A 166 4.02 13.53 5.12
N GLU A 167 3.83 12.23 5.05
CA GLU A 167 4.15 11.44 3.87
C GLU A 167 3.24 11.83 2.71
N GLU A 168 3.76 11.83 1.49
CA GLU A 168 2.98 12.18 0.30
C GLU A 168 1.81 11.21 0.05
N THR A 169 1.87 9.99 0.58
CA THR A 169 0.76 9.02 0.54
C THR A 169 -0.54 9.58 1.15
N TYR A 170 -0.43 10.43 2.18
CA TYR A 170 -1.58 11.11 2.78
C TYR A 170 -2.19 12.15 1.84
N TYR A 171 -1.33 12.94 1.20
CA TYR A 171 -1.74 13.94 0.21
C TYR A 171 -2.41 13.27 -0.99
N ASP A 172 -1.77 12.26 -1.59
CA ASP A 172 -2.30 11.53 -2.73
C ASP A 172 -3.67 10.89 -2.41
N THR A 173 -3.81 10.30 -1.22
CA THR A 173 -5.08 9.71 -0.79
C THR A 173 -6.15 10.78 -0.56
N CYS A 174 -5.82 11.94 0.01
CA CYS A 174 -6.75 13.05 0.13
C CYS A 174 -7.22 13.55 -1.23
N LEU A 175 -6.35 13.63 -2.24
CA LEU A 175 -6.77 13.99 -3.60
C LEU A 175 -7.78 12.97 -4.15
N LEU A 176 -7.54 11.67 -3.99
CA LEU A 176 -8.46 10.62 -4.42
C LEU A 176 -9.82 10.72 -3.69
N LEU A 177 -9.83 10.99 -2.39
CA LEU A 177 -11.07 11.13 -1.61
C LEU A 177 -11.97 12.26 -2.10
N GLY A 178 -11.40 13.31 -2.68
CA GLY A 178 -12.10 14.47 -3.22
C GLY A 178 -12.58 14.33 -4.67
N GLU A 179 -12.24 13.22 -5.35
CA GLU A 179 -12.67 13.00 -6.72
C GLU A 179 -14.21 12.84 -6.81
N PRO A 180 -14.82 13.20 -7.95
CA PRO A 180 -16.25 13.03 -8.14
C PRO A 180 -16.70 11.58 -8.04
N LEU A 181 -17.88 11.34 -7.47
CA LEU A 181 -18.47 10.02 -7.38
C LEU A 181 -18.71 9.41 -8.76
N LEU A 182 -18.43 8.12 -8.90
CA LEU A 182 -18.75 7.37 -10.12
C LEU A 182 -20.27 7.28 -10.32
N LYS A 183 -20.71 7.35 -11.57
CA LYS A 183 -22.13 7.11 -11.92
C LYS A 183 -22.57 5.65 -11.62
N LYS A 184 -21.63 4.71 -11.68
CA LYS A 184 -21.85 3.28 -11.40
C LYS A 184 -20.69 2.77 -10.55
N PRO A 185 -20.70 3.02 -9.25
CA PRO A 185 -19.70 2.44 -8.35
C PRO A 185 -19.95 0.93 -8.16
N MET A 186 -19.03 0.26 -7.46
CA MET A 186 -19.15 -1.15 -7.05
C MET A 186 -20.21 -1.29 -5.95
N ALA A 187 -21.49 -1.34 -6.32
CA ALA A 187 -22.62 -1.24 -5.40
C ALA A 187 -22.61 -2.32 -4.31
N ASP A 188 -22.23 -3.56 -4.65
CA ASP A 188 -22.21 -4.68 -3.70
C ASP A 188 -21.17 -4.45 -2.59
N LEU A 189 -19.99 -3.93 -2.93
CA LEU A 189 -18.95 -3.61 -1.94
C LEU A 189 -19.36 -2.43 -1.05
N LEU A 190 -19.99 -1.40 -1.63
CA LEU A 190 -20.50 -0.29 -0.86
C LEU A 190 -21.58 -0.75 0.12
N LEU A 191 -22.50 -1.65 -0.31
CA LEU A 191 -23.53 -2.19 0.53
C LEU A 191 -22.96 -2.98 1.73
N ILE A 192 -21.91 -3.77 1.52
CA ILE A 192 -21.21 -4.49 2.60
C ILE A 192 -20.67 -3.49 3.64
N LEU A 193 -19.99 -2.44 3.19
CA LEU A 193 -19.40 -1.43 4.07
C LEU A 193 -20.47 -0.59 4.78
N GLU A 194 -21.45 -0.08 4.05
CA GLU A 194 -22.55 0.73 4.59
C GLU A 194 -23.39 -0.05 5.61
N SER A 195 -23.66 -1.34 5.34
CA SER A 195 -24.37 -2.22 6.28
C SER A 195 -23.56 -2.45 7.55
N ALA A 196 -22.24 -2.69 7.43
CA ALA A 196 -21.37 -2.89 8.57
C ALA A 196 -21.21 -1.65 9.46
N MET A 197 -21.28 -0.47 8.86
CA MET A 197 -21.21 0.82 9.55
C MET A 197 -22.57 1.31 10.06
N ASN A 198 -23.67 0.74 9.57
CA ASN A 198 -25.04 1.27 9.74
C ASN A 198 -25.16 2.73 9.31
N GLY A 199 -24.52 3.07 8.17
CA GLY A 199 -24.51 4.43 7.65
C GLY A 199 -23.62 4.58 6.42
N LYS A 200 -23.56 5.80 5.90
CA LYS A 200 -22.78 6.12 4.70
C LYS A 200 -22.00 7.42 4.84
N THR A 201 -20.99 7.58 3.99
CA THR A 201 -20.18 8.79 3.90
C THR A 201 -20.82 9.80 2.95
N GLU A 202 -20.78 11.08 3.29
CA GLU A 202 -21.21 12.19 2.45
C GLU A 202 -20.16 13.31 2.49
N LEU A 203 -19.74 13.76 1.32
CA LEU A 203 -18.89 14.96 1.16
C LEU A 203 -19.81 16.17 0.89
N ASP A 204 -19.78 17.15 1.78
CA ASP A 204 -20.54 18.39 1.66
C ASP A 204 -19.66 19.59 2.01
N ARG A 205 -19.55 20.56 1.08
CA ARG A 205 -18.77 21.78 1.25
C ARG A 205 -17.35 21.52 1.76
N ASP A 206 -16.66 20.61 1.10
CA ASP A 206 -15.27 20.23 1.41
C ASP A 206 -15.06 19.60 2.80
N ARG A 207 -16.13 18.98 3.38
CA ARG A 207 -16.06 18.24 4.64
C ARG A 207 -16.79 16.92 4.51
N PHE A 208 -16.22 15.87 5.13
CA PHE A 208 -16.86 14.59 5.24
C PHE A 208 -17.79 14.52 6.45
N TYR A 209 -18.94 13.95 6.22
CA TYR A 209 -19.95 13.64 7.24
C TYR A 209 -20.30 12.16 7.17
N PHE A 210 -20.73 11.63 8.30
CA PHE A 210 -21.29 10.31 8.40
C PHE A 210 -22.81 10.44 8.55
N VAL A 211 -23.57 9.74 7.72
CA VAL A 211 -25.03 9.84 7.68
C VAL A 211 -25.64 8.51 8.08
N THR A 212 -26.45 8.50 9.14
CA THR A 212 -27.22 7.36 9.61
C THR A 212 -28.71 7.64 9.55
N THR A 213 -29.54 6.59 9.54
CA THR A 213 -31.01 6.73 9.59
C THR A 213 -31.51 7.22 10.95
N GLU A 214 -30.77 6.95 12.04
CA GLU A 214 -31.21 7.26 13.41
C GLU A 214 -30.81 8.68 13.83
N GLN A 215 -29.60 9.12 13.51
CA GLN A 215 -29.04 10.39 14.00
C GLN A 215 -28.89 11.45 12.90
N GLY A 216 -29.16 11.08 11.64
CA GLY A 216 -28.97 11.96 10.50
C GLY A 216 -27.48 12.22 10.21
N LYS A 217 -27.12 13.46 9.94
CA LYS A 217 -25.77 13.88 9.51
C LYS A 217 -24.90 14.21 10.73
N ILE A 218 -23.80 13.46 10.89
CA ILE A 218 -22.86 13.56 12.02
C ILE A 218 -21.51 14.02 11.47
N GLU A 219 -20.83 14.92 12.16
CA GLU A 219 -19.49 15.35 11.83
C GLU A 219 -18.49 14.19 11.98
N MET A 220 -17.60 14.00 11.00
CA MET A 220 -16.73 12.81 10.92
C MET A 220 -15.85 12.62 12.16
N HIS A 221 -15.38 13.68 12.80
CA HIS A 221 -14.53 13.58 13.99
C HIS A 221 -15.27 13.07 15.25
N MET A 222 -16.60 13.08 15.25
CA MET A 222 -17.43 12.49 16.33
C MET A 222 -17.68 10.98 16.13
N VAL A 223 -17.30 10.44 14.98
CA VAL A 223 -17.48 9.02 14.63
C VAL A 223 -16.28 8.21 15.12
N ALA A 224 -16.52 6.97 15.58
CA ALA A 224 -15.44 6.09 16.02
C ALA A 224 -14.41 5.82 14.89
N GLU A 225 -13.12 5.77 15.22
CA GLU A 225 -12.04 5.68 14.24
C GLU A 225 -12.16 4.47 13.31
N GLY A 226 -12.55 3.31 13.84
CA GLY A 226 -12.79 2.11 13.01
C GLY A 226 -13.88 2.30 11.97
N ILE A 227 -14.95 3.01 12.31
CA ILE A 227 -16.03 3.36 11.37
C ILE A 227 -15.52 4.35 10.32
N ARG A 228 -14.72 5.37 10.71
CA ARG A 228 -14.11 6.32 9.78
C ARG A 228 -13.19 5.63 8.78
N LYS A 229 -12.47 4.59 9.21
CA LYS A 229 -11.60 3.81 8.31
C LYS A 229 -12.41 3.06 7.25
N LEU A 230 -13.53 2.43 7.63
CA LEU A 230 -14.44 1.82 6.66
C LEU A 230 -15.11 2.88 5.76
N ALA A 231 -15.48 4.03 6.32
CA ALA A 231 -16.04 5.16 5.59
C ALA A 231 -15.05 5.71 4.53
N MET A 232 -13.77 5.79 4.87
CA MET A 232 -12.71 6.15 3.93
C MET A 232 -12.58 5.13 2.78
N LEU A 233 -12.62 3.83 3.11
CA LEU A 233 -12.60 2.77 2.10
C LEU A 233 -13.82 2.85 1.17
N ALA A 234 -15.02 3.06 1.75
CA ALA A 234 -16.26 3.22 0.98
C ALA A 234 -16.17 4.43 0.03
N GLN A 235 -15.61 5.56 0.49
CA GLN A 235 -15.41 6.74 -0.34
C GLN A 235 -14.44 6.46 -1.50
N LEU A 236 -13.30 5.80 -1.26
CA LEU A 236 -12.34 5.43 -2.33
C LEU A 236 -12.97 4.50 -3.38
N ILE A 237 -13.84 3.59 -2.96
CA ILE A 237 -14.62 2.75 -3.88
C ILE A 237 -15.62 3.60 -4.68
N ALA A 238 -16.33 4.50 -4.00
CA ALA A 238 -17.37 5.33 -4.61
C ALA A 238 -16.83 6.30 -5.67
N VAL A 239 -15.64 6.85 -5.47
CA VAL A 239 -14.97 7.73 -6.44
C VAL A 239 -14.22 6.96 -7.53
N GLY A 240 -14.10 5.63 -7.42
CA GLY A 240 -13.42 4.80 -8.41
C GLY A 240 -11.89 4.85 -8.33
N ALA A 241 -11.35 5.11 -7.16
CA ALA A 241 -9.91 5.00 -6.92
C ALA A 241 -9.41 3.55 -7.05
N LEU A 242 -10.30 2.57 -6.87
CA LEU A 242 -10.04 1.14 -6.99
C LEU A 242 -10.74 0.60 -8.23
N GLN A 243 -10.01 0.28 -9.29
CA GLN A 243 -10.56 -0.21 -10.55
C GLN A 243 -9.79 -1.43 -11.06
N LYS A 244 -10.45 -2.24 -11.89
CA LYS A 244 -9.84 -3.38 -12.57
C LYS A 244 -8.51 -3.01 -13.24
N GLY A 245 -7.49 -3.84 -13.02
CA GLY A 245 -6.14 -3.62 -13.53
C GLY A 245 -5.32 -2.61 -12.74
N GLY A 246 -5.90 -2.00 -11.70
CA GLY A 246 -5.23 -1.08 -10.80
C GLY A 246 -4.49 -1.76 -9.66
N TYR A 247 -3.94 -0.92 -8.77
CA TYR A 247 -3.15 -1.33 -7.61
C TYR A 247 -3.72 -0.74 -6.33
N LEU A 248 -3.81 -1.57 -5.28
CA LEU A 248 -4.13 -1.14 -3.93
C LEU A 248 -2.98 -1.51 -3.00
N PHE A 249 -2.45 -0.51 -2.30
CA PHE A 249 -1.50 -0.67 -1.20
C PHE A 249 -2.18 -0.30 0.10
N TRP A 250 -2.19 -1.19 1.07
CA TRP A 250 -2.84 -0.94 2.35
C TRP A 250 -1.95 -1.35 3.52
N ASP A 251 -1.55 -0.36 4.31
CA ASP A 251 -0.71 -0.55 5.47
C ASP A 251 -1.58 -0.72 6.71
N GLU A 252 -1.46 -1.86 7.38
CA GLU A 252 -2.22 -2.27 8.57
C GLU A 252 -3.75 -2.10 8.42
N PRO A 253 -4.40 -2.85 7.52
CA PRO A 253 -5.84 -2.76 7.32
C PRO A 253 -6.65 -3.00 8.59
N GLU A 254 -6.15 -3.79 9.53
CA GLU A 254 -6.76 -4.13 10.82
C GLU A 254 -6.63 -3.05 11.89
N ALA A 255 -5.74 -2.08 11.74
CA ALA A 255 -5.45 -1.10 12.79
C ALA A 255 -6.70 -0.33 13.21
N ASN A 256 -6.91 -0.23 14.55
CA ASN A 256 -8.05 0.42 15.19
C ASN A 256 -9.42 -0.22 14.89
N LEU A 257 -9.44 -1.47 14.43
CA LEU A 257 -10.66 -2.25 14.18
C LEU A 257 -10.86 -3.33 15.25
N ASN A 258 -12.11 -3.54 15.66
CA ASN A 258 -12.45 -4.74 16.42
C ASN A 258 -12.56 -5.98 15.50
N PRO A 259 -12.52 -7.20 16.03
CA PRO A 259 -12.56 -8.42 15.21
C PRO A 259 -13.74 -8.50 14.24
N ARG A 260 -14.92 -7.97 14.61
CA ARG A 260 -16.09 -7.96 13.71
C ARG A 260 -15.85 -7.11 12.46
N LEU A 261 -15.22 -5.93 12.62
CA LEU A 261 -14.89 -5.05 11.51
C LEU A 261 -13.69 -5.56 10.69
N ILE A 262 -12.75 -6.29 11.31
CA ILE A 262 -11.65 -6.96 10.57
C ILE A 262 -12.23 -7.99 9.60
N LYS A 263 -13.27 -8.75 9.97
CA LYS A 263 -13.98 -9.65 9.05
C LYS A 263 -14.55 -8.92 7.83
N VAL A 264 -15.13 -7.75 8.05
CA VAL A 264 -15.67 -6.92 6.96
C VAL A 264 -14.56 -6.47 6.02
N VAL A 265 -13.45 -5.99 6.57
CA VAL A 265 -12.27 -5.59 5.79
C VAL A 265 -11.70 -6.78 5.01
N ALA A 266 -11.55 -7.94 5.63
CA ALA A 266 -11.11 -9.17 4.95
C ALA A 266 -12.02 -9.51 3.77
N SER A 267 -13.35 -9.45 3.97
CA SER A 267 -14.33 -9.69 2.90
C SER A 267 -14.19 -8.69 1.75
N VAL A 268 -13.98 -7.40 2.04
CA VAL A 268 -13.79 -6.38 1.01
C VAL A 268 -12.48 -6.60 0.24
N ILE A 269 -11.37 -6.89 0.93
CA ILE A 269 -10.09 -7.22 0.30
C ILE A 269 -10.25 -8.43 -0.64
N HIS A 270 -10.94 -9.45 -0.18
CA HIS A 270 -11.20 -10.66 -0.95
C HIS A 270 -12.03 -10.37 -2.22
N GLU A 271 -13.12 -9.61 -2.10
CA GLU A 271 -13.95 -9.21 -3.24
C GLU A 271 -13.19 -8.31 -4.23
N LEU A 272 -12.39 -7.35 -3.75
CA LEU A 272 -11.53 -6.53 -4.61
C LEU A 272 -10.52 -7.39 -5.40
N SER A 273 -9.98 -8.46 -4.79
CA SER A 273 -9.04 -9.35 -5.49
C SER A 273 -9.71 -10.13 -6.62
N LYS A 274 -11.01 -10.45 -6.52
CA LYS A 274 -11.81 -11.04 -7.62
C LYS A 274 -11.98 -10.11 -8.80
N MET A 275 -11.88 -8.80 -8.58
CA MET A 275 -12.05 -7.76 -9.61
C MET A 275 -10.75 -7.46 -10.38
N GLU A 276 -9.76 -8.35 -10.31
CA GLU A 276 -8.46 -8.18 -10.98
C GLU A 276 -7.71 -6.89 -10.56
N ILE A 277 -7.86 -6.48 -9.29
CA ILE A 277 -7.05 -5.45 -8.65
C ILE A 277 -5.88 -6.16 -7.98
N GLN A 278 -4.65 -5.73 -8.25
CA GLN A 278 -3.49 -6.27 -7.55
C GLN A 278 -3.33 -5.57 -6.21
N ILE A 279 -3.47 -6.35 -5.14
CA ILE A 279 -3.55 -5.84 -3.76
C ILE A 279 -2.29 -6.20 -3.00
N PHE A 280 -1.74 -5.23 -2.29
CA PHE A 280 -0.60 -5.40 -1.41
C PHE A 280 -0.99 -4.92 -0.02
N ILE A 281 -0.98 -5.82 0.96
CA ILE A 281 -1.23 -5.47 2.35
C ILE A 281 -0.02 -5.78 3.21
N ALA A 282 0.24 -4.91 4.19
CA ALA A 282 1.19 -5.17 5.25
C ALA A 282 0.42 -5.34 6.55
N THR A 283 0.59 -6.45 7.24
CA THR A 283 -0.15 -6.77 8.46
C THR A 283 0.72 -7.46 9.50
N HIS A 284 0.31 -7.36 10.75
CA HIS A 284 0.82 -8.16 11.86
C HIS A 284 -0.32 -8.89 12.59
N SER A 285 -1.54 -8.89 12.04
CA SER A 285 -2.73 -9.50 12.64
C SER A 285 -2.94 -10.93 12.17
N LEU A 286 -2.74 -11.89 13.09
CA LEU A 286 -3.08 -13.28 12.81
C LEU A 286 -4.59 -13.46 12.56
N PHE A 287 -5.44 -12.64 13.23
CA PHE A 287 -6.87 -12.68 13.01
C PHE A 287 -7.23 -12.32 11.55
N LEU A 288 -6.63 -11.27 10.99
CA LEU A 288 -6.85 -10.89 9.58
C LEU A 288 -6.36 -12.00 8.64
N LEU A 289 -5.18 -12.56 8.89
CA LEU A 289 -4.62 -13.65 8.08
C LEU A 289 -5.56 -14.85 8.04
N ARG A 290 -6.05 -15.31 9.20
CA ARG A 290 -6.98 -16.43 9.30
C ARG A 290 -8.32 -16.15 8.61
N GLU A 291 -8.86 -14.93 8.72
CA GLU A 291 -10.09 -14.56 8.00
C GLU A 291 -9.90 -14.60 6.47
N LEU A 292 -8.75 -14.15 5.96
CA LEU A 292 -8.44 -14.24 4.54
C LEU A 292 -8.33 -15.70 4.08
N GLU A 293 -7.73 -16.59 4.88
CA GLU A 293 -7.67 -18.02 4.58
C GLU A 293 -9.05 -18.69 4.61
N VAL A 294 -9.91 -18.33 5.58
CA VAL A 294 -11.28 -18.82 5.64
C VAL A 294 -12.06 -18.43 4.37
N LEU A 295 -11.92 -17.19 3.91
CA LEU A 295 -12.56 -16.72 2.68
C LEU A 295 -11.99 -17.43 1.44
N GLN A 296 -10.69 -17.62 1.38
CA GLN A 296 -10.01 -18.35 0.30
C GLN A 296 -10.45 -19.81 0.23
N GLY A 297 -10.55 -20.49 1.39
CA GLY A 297 -11.00 -21.88 1.49
C GLY A 297 -12.47 -22.08 1.10
N ALA A 298 -13.29 -21.06 1.18
CA ALA A 298 -14.70 -21.09 0.77
C ALA A 298 -14.89 -20.96 -0.76
N GLU A 299 -13.85 -20.53 -1.49
CA GLU A 299 -13.93 -20.37 -2.95
C GLU A 299 -13.83 -21.70 -3.69
N LYS A 300 -14.64 -21.88 -4.74
CA LYS A 300 -14.57 -23.07 -5.62
C LYS A 300 -13.23 -23.17 -6.38
N LYS A 301 -12.62 -22.03 -6.63
CA LYS A 301 -11.33 -21.89 -7.29
C LYS A 301 -10.50 -20.88 -6.50
N ALA A 302 -9.36 -21.33 -6.02
CA ALA A 302 -8.44 -20.46 -5.29
C ALA A 302 -8.10 -19.20 -6.10
N LEU A 303 -8.22 -18.05 -5.44
CA LEU A 303 -7.77 -16.78 -6.02
C LEU A 303 -6.25 -16.69 -5.94
N PRO A 304 -5.60 -16.04 -6.91
CA PRO A 304 -4.17 -15.83 -6.86
C PRO A 304 -3.77 -15.03 -5.63
N GLN A 305 -2.97 -15.61 -4.75
CA GLN A 305 -2.43 -14.92 -3.57
C GLN A 305 -0.98 -15.34 -3.32
N ARG A 306 -0.25 -14.54 -2.52
CA ARG A 306 1.10 -14.85 -2.09
C ARG A 306 1.42 -14.19 -0.75
N TYR A 307 2.14 -14.93 0.07
CA TYR A 307 2.58 -14.51 1.40
C TYR A 307 4.07 -14.22 1.41
N PHE A 308 4.47 -13.23 2.19
CA PHE A 308 5.85 -12.79 2.36
C PHE A 308 6.12 -12.58 3.83
N ALA A 309 6.93 -13.43 4.45
CA ALA A 309 7.37 -13.23 5.82
C ALA A 309 8.72 -12.52 5.84
N LEU A 310 8.78 -11.44 6.62
CA LEU A 310 9.96 -10.61 6.81
C LEU A 310 10.46 -10.77 8.25
N THR A 311 11.66 -11.31 8.41
CA THR A 311 12.29 -11.54 9.71
C THR A 311 13.60 -10.78 9.83
N LYS A 312 13.90 -10.30 11.05
CA LYS A 312 15.17 -9.64 11.33
C LYS A 312 16.28 -10.67 11.42
N SER A 313 17.41 -10.39 10.77
CA SER A 313 18.62 -11.18 10.88
C SER A 313 19.85 -10.29 11.13
N ASN A 314 20.99 -10.91 11.47
CA ASN A 314 22.24 -10.19 11.67
C ASN A 314 22.75 -9.49 10.37
N GLY A 315 22.29 -9.94 9.21
CA GLY A 315 22.66 -9.37 7.89
C GLY A 315 21.66 -8.32 7.35
N GLY A 316 20.53 -8.10 8.03
CA GLY A 316 19.44 -7.25 7.57
C GLY A 316 18.08 -7.90 7.78
N VAL A 317 17.26 -7.92 6.72
CA VAL A 317 15.95 -8.59 6.73
C VAL A 317 16.01 -9.76 5.77
N GLU A 318 15.57 -10.92 6.24
CA GLU A 318 15.37 -12.13 5.45
C GLU A 318 13.91 -12.22 4.99
N LEU A 319 13.73 -12.81 3.81
CA LEU A 319 12.44 -12.96 3.14
C LEU A 319 12.15 -14.44 2.90
N GLU A 320 11.04 -14.91 3.43
CA GLU A 320 10.39 -16.15 2.99
C GLU A 320 9.15 -15.80 2.18
N GLN A 321 8.78 -16.61 1.19
CA GLN A 321 7.61 -16.38 0.37
C GLN A 321 6.99 -17.69 -0.12
N GLY A 322 5.65 -17.74 -0.13
CA GLY A 322 4.87 -18.92 -0.52
C GLY A 322 3.46 -18.56 -0.97
N ASP A 323 2.74 -19.51 -1.54
CA ASP A 323 1.37 -19.29 -2.03
C ASP A 323 0.32 -19.54 -0.93
N SER A 324 0.72 -20.15 0.18
CA SER A 324 -0.07 -20.35 1.39
C SER A 324 0.70 -19.93 2.65
N ILE A 325 -0.01 -19.80 3.76
CA ILE A 325 0.62 -19.51 5.05
C ILE A 325 1.45 -20.72 5.54
N GLU A 326 1.10 -21.93 5.12
CA GLU A 326 1.80 -23.16 5.44
C GLU A 326 3.17 -23.27 4.78
N ASP A 327 3.41 -22.52 3.69
CA ASP A 327 4.70 -22.44 3.01
C ASP A 327 5.70 -21.54 3.77
N ILE A 328 5.25 -20.84 4.81
CA ILE A 328 6.05 -19.92 5.61
C ILE A 328 6.48 -20.61 6.90
N ASN A 329 7.80 -20.79 7.08
CA ASN A 329 8.34 -21.45 8.27
C ASN A 329 8.38 -20.55 9.50
N THR A 330 8.56 -19.23 9.30
CA THR A 330 8.73 -18.27 10.39
C THR A 330 7.58 -17.28 10.39
N LEU A 331 6.56 -17.55 11.18
CA LEU A 331 5.43 -16.65 11.37
C LEU A 331 5.40 -16.17 12.84
N VAL A 332 6.22 -15.18 13.16
CA VAL A 332 6.44 -14.67 14.53
C VAL A 332 5.14 -14.43 15.29
N VAL A 333 4.10 -13.92 14.61
CA VAL A 333 2.79 -13.67 15.24
C VAL A 333 2.13 -14.96 15.72
N LEU A 334 2.21 -16.03 14.94
CA LEU A 334 1.68 -17.36 15.31
C LEU A 334 2.49 -17.96 16.45
N ASP A 335 3.83 -17.88 16.36
CA ASP A 335 4.73 -18.41 17.37
C ASP A 335 4.49 -17.75 18.74
N GLU A 336 4.31 -16.43 18.79
CA GLU A 336 4.02 -15.71 20.02
C GLU A 336 2.62 -16.01 20.59
N GLU A 337 1.59 -16.21 19.74
CA GLU A 337 0.27 -16.65 20.21
C GLU A 337 0.32 -18.06 20.82
N LEU A 338 1.07 -18.98 20.23
CA LEU A 338 1.27 -20.32 20.77
C LEU A 338 1.99 -20.28 22.13
N LEU A 339 3.09 -19.52 22.21
CA LEU A 339 3.81 -19.31 23.48
C LEU A 339 2.94 -18.63 24.54
N GLN A 340 2.07 -17.71 24.17
CA GLN A 340 1.11 -17.10 25.08
C GLN A 340 0.09 -18.11 25.59
N SER A 341 -0.43 -18.96 24.68
CA SER A 341 -1.37 -20.03 25.04
C SER A 341 -0.77 -21.02 26.03
N ASP A 342 0.47 -21.46 25.79
CA ASP A 342 1.21 -22.36 26.69
C ASP A 342 1.39 -21.75 28.08
N ARG A 343 1.76 -20.45 28.16
CA ARG A 343 1.87 -19.74 29.43
C ARG A 343 0.53 -19.65 30.17
N TYR A 344 -0.57 -19.42 29.44
CA TYR A 344 -1.91 -19.37 30.02
C TYR A 344 -2.32 -20.73 30.61
N MET A 345 -2.14 -21.81 29.83
CA MET A 345 -2.45 -23.16 30.28
C MET A 345 -1.63 -23.58 31.52
N ALA A 346 -0.38 -23.12 31.63
CA ALA A 346 0.48 -23.39 32.79
C ALA A 346 0.00 -22.69 34.07
N LEU A 347 -0.89 -21.69 34.00
CA LEU A 347 -1.49 -21.07 35.18
C LEU A 347 -2.66 -21.87 35.77
N GLU A 348 -3.24 -22.78 34.99
CA GLU A 348 -4.37 -23.62 35.40
C GLU A 348 -3.91 -25.02 35.89
N SER A 349 -2.64 -25.36 35.77
CA SER A 349 -1.99 -26.56 36.23
C SER A 349 -1.27 -26.37 37.58
#